data_1662562fd377aaaa58bad903055e16c5
#
_entry.id   1662562fd377aaaa58bad903055e16c5
#
_cell.length_a   1.000
_cell.length_b   1.000
_cell.length_c   1.000
_cell.angle_alpha   90.00
_cell.angle_beta   90.00
_cell.angle_gamma   90.00
#
_symmetry.space_group_name_H-M   'P 1'
#
loop_
_entity.id
_entity.type
_entity.pdbx_description
1 polymer ?
#
loop_
_entity_poly.entity_id
_entity_poly.type
_entity_poly.pdbx_seq_one_letter_code
_entity_poly.pdbx_strand_id
1 'polypeptide(L)'
;MATWQPDPSFYPSPRQAAKAPAETLAYVAAFDPGRTKPDAIAVVDLDPSSSSYAKIVGTTVMQNAGDEFHHFGWNACSSCLCPNAPHPHVERRYLVVPGLRSSRIYILDTKPDPRAPKVVKVIEPAEIAEKTGYTRPHTVHCGPGGIYVTALGNREGKAPGGIFVMDHESFEPLGRWEVERGPQQLAYDGWWHLGYDTLVTSEWGTPDTFENGLVPEVLLGSRYGRRLHFWDFTKRRHLQEIDFGEEHQLVFELRPAHDPTKAYGFVNCVVSLKDLSSSIWTWYRDGGKWAVRKIITIPAEAADPDELPPVLKGFKACPPLVTDIDLSMDDRFLYVSCWGTGDLQQYDVSDPFNPKLTGKVRIGGIVARAGHPGTAGNGKNGKLSGGPQMVEVSRDGRRIYFTNSLYGAIDPQFYEGGFDGWMVKLDAGPNGGMAFDPKFFVEWPKGRLPHQIRLQGGDCSSDSYCYP
;
A
#
# COMPACT_ATOMS: atom_id res chain seq x y z
N MET A 1 -19.92 20.07 -31.13
CA MET A 1 -19.75 19.79 -29.68
C MET A 1 -18.94 18.53 -29.59
N ALA A 2 -17.78 18.55 -28.92
CA ALA A 2 -17.05 17.32 -28.63
C ALA A 2 -17.94 16.45 -27.72
N THR A 3 -18.26 15.24 -28.17
CA THR A 3 -18.96 14.27 -27.31
C THR A 3 -18.00 13.87 -26.22
N TRP A 4 -18.38 14.12 -24.96
CA TRP A 4 -17.64 13.63 -23.80
C TRP A 4 -17.47 12.10 -23.87
N GLN A 5 -16.28 11.63 -23.57
CA GLN A 5 -15.98 10.20 -23.44
C GLN A 5 -15.22 9.99 -22.12
N PRO A 6 -15.53 8.93 -21.37
CA PRO A 6 -14.76 8.56 -20.19
C PRO A 6 -13.30 8.29 -20.54
N ASP A 7 -12.42 8.42 -19.56
CA ASP A 7 -11.04 7.96 -19.67
C ASP A 7 -11.00 6.48 -20.10
N PRO A 8 -10.20 6.11 -21.12
CA PRO A 8 -10.17 4.75 -21.63
C PRO A 8 -9.61 3.71 -20.65
N SER A 9 -8.98 4.17 -19.55
CA SER A 9 -8.50 3.29 -18.48
C SER A 9 -9.55 3.05 -17.38
N PHE A 10 -10.69 3.75 -17.42
CA PHE A 10 -11.81 3.54 -16.50
C PHE A 10 -12.74 2.44 -17.03
N TYR A 11 -12.91 1.44 -16.21
CA TYR A 11 -13.76 0.29 -16.50
C TYR A 11 -14.97 0.28 -15.56
N PRO A 12 -16.19 0.04 -16.07
CA PRO A 12 -17.38 0.03 -15.23
C PRO A 12 -17.37 -1.02 -14.12
N SER A 13 -16.65 -2.13 -14.33
CA SER A 13 -16.62 -3.26 -13.40
C SER A 13 -15.25 -3.90 -13.32
N PRO A 14 -14.92 -4.61 -12.20
CA PRO A 14 -13.67 -5.36 -12.07
C PRO A 14 -13.50 -6.44 -13.14
N ARG A 15 -14.62 -7.06 -13.57
CA ARG A 15 -14.65 -8.08 -14.61
C ARG A 15 -14.23 -7.54 -15.99
N GLN A 16 -14.49 -6.27 -16.25
CA GLN A 16 -14.02 -5.58 -17.46
C GLN A 16 -12.57 -5.09 -17.28
N ALA A 17 -12.23 -4.56 -16.12
CA ALA A 17 -10.87 -4.12 -15.78
C ALA A 17 -9.85 -5.26 -15.90
N ALA A 18 -10.21 -6.48 -15.51
CA ALA A 18 -9.37 -7.68 -15.66
C ALA A 18 -9.01 -8.03 -17.12
N LYS A 19 -9.68 -7.42 -18.10
CA LYS A 19 -9.41 -7.57 -19.54
C LYS A 19 -8.67 -6.39 -20.14
N ALA A 20 -8.25 -5.43 -19.31
CA ALA A 20 -7.48 -4.29 -19.76
C ALA A 20 -6.17 -4.72 -20.44
N PRO A 21 -5.65 -3.93 -21.38
CA PRO A 21 -4.31 -4.14 -21.90
C PRO A 21 -3.27 -4.21 -20.78
N ALA A 22 -2.22 -5.00 -21.00
CA ALA A 22 -1.11 -5.10 -20.07
C ALA A 22 -0.45 -3.73 -19.88
N GLU A 23 -0.20 -3.38 -18.63
CA GLU A 23 0.51 -2.15 -18.25
C GLU A 23 1.97 -2.25 -18.71
N THR A 24 2.51 -1.16 -19.27
CA THR A 24 3.88 -1.13 -19.80
C THR A 24 4.86 -0.33 -18.95
N LEU A 25 4.37 0.45 -18.00
CA LEU A 25 5.19 1.23 -17.07
C LEU A 25 4.67 1.07 -15.63
N ALA A 26 5.61 1.09 -14.68
CA ALA A 26 5.34 1.28 -13.27
C ALA A 26 5.95 2.58 -12.78
N TYR A 27 5.21 3.30 -11.96
CA TYR A 27 5.69 4.41 -11.15
C TYR A 27 6.00 3.88 -9.75
N VAL A 28 7.16 4.25 -9.21
CA VAL A 28 7.64 3.72 -7.94
C VAL A 28 8.12 4.87 -7.06
N ALA A 29 7.59 4.96 -5.85
CA ALA A 29 8.10 5.89 -4.84
C ALA A 29 9.53 5.48 -4.46
N ALA A 30 10.45 6.44 -4.49
CA ALA A 30 11.87 6.24 -4.19
C ALA A 30 12.35 7.32 -3.23
N PHE A 31 12.54 6.96 -1.97
CA PHE A 31 12.93 7.91 -0.92
C PHE A 31 14.41 7.79 -0.53
N ASP A 32 14.97 8.86 0.03
CA ASP A 32 16.30 8.87 0.65
C ASP A 32 16.19 8.56 2.15
N PRO A 33 16.60 7.38 2.64
CA PRO A 33 16.52 7.05 4.06
C PRO A 33 17.40 7.96 4.93
N GLY A 34 18.41 8.59 4.35
CA GLY A 34 19.26 9.59 4.99
C GLY A 34 18.62 10.97 5.14
N ARG A 35 17.52 11.23 4.43
CA ARG A 35 16.78 12.51 4.45
C ARG A 35 17.60 13.73 4.08
N THR A 36 18.67 13.53 3.36
CA THR A 36 19.62 14.58 2.92
C THR A 36 19.43 14.98 1.47
N LYS A 37 18.79 14.11 0.69
CA LYS A 37 18.50 14.32 -0.74
C LYS A 37 17.00 14.31 -0.97
N PRO A 38 16.51 15.02 -2.00
CA PRO A 38 15.11 14.95 -2.38
C PRO A 38 14.69 13.54 -2.80
N ASP A 39 13.48 13.13 -2.44
CA ASP A 39 12.86 11.91 -2.91
C ASP A 39 12.49 11.99 -4.40
N ALA A 40 12.07 10.88 -4.99
CA ALA A 40 11.76 10.80 -6.40
C ALA A 40 10.62 9.83 -6.70
N ILE A 41 9.99 10.00 -7.86
CA ILE A 41 9.22 8.95 -8.52
C ILE A 41 10.07 8.39 -9.65
N ALA A 42 10.40 7.10 -9.56
CA ALA A 42 11.07 6.37 -10.62
C ALA A 42 10.04 5.74 -11.57
N VAL A 43 10.38 5.62 -12.84
CA VAL A 43 9.58 4.95 -13.86
C VAL A 43 10.31 3.72 -14.34
N VAL A 44 9.67 2.55 -14.20
CA VAL A 44 10.24 1.25 -14.59
C VAL A 44 9.51 0.73 -15.83
N ASP A 45 10.27 0.23 -16.80
CA ASP A 45 9.73 -0.38 -18.01
C ASP A 45 9.30 -1.82 -17.73
N LEU A 46 8.01 -2.09 -17.93
CA LEU A 46 7.36 -3.40 -17.71
C LEU A 46 7.11 -4.17 -19.00
N ASP A 47 7.39 -3.59 -20.19
CA ASP A 47 7.13 -4.25 -21.47
C ASP A 47 8.22 -5.30 -21.76
N PRO A 48 7.88 -6.61 -21.75
CA PRO A 48 8.87 -7.66 -21.96
C PRO A 48 9.44 -7.68 -23.39
N SER A 49 8.84 -6.95 -24.32
CA SER A 49 9.36 -6.79 -25.69
C SER A 49 10.34 -5.62 -25.83
N SER A 50 10.41 -4.75 -24.82
CA SER A 50 11.29 -3.58 -24.82
C SER A 50 12.73 -3.96 -24.52
N SER A 51 13.68 -3.27 -25.15
CA SER A 51 15.12 -3.36 -24.83
C SER A 51 15.49 -2.77 -23.46
N SER A 52 14.58 -2.01 -22.87
CA SER A 52 14.68 -1.45 -21.52
C SER A 52 13.83 -2.20 -20.47
N TYR A 53 13.31 -3.38 -20.80
CA TYR A 53 12.59 -4.22 -19.84
C TYR A 53 13.36 -4.38 -18.52
N ALA A 54 12.65 -4.24 -17.39
CA ALA A 54 13.22 -4.29 -16.05
C ALA A 54 14.31 -3.23 -15.77
N LYS A 55 14.20 -2.04 -16.39
CA LYS A 55 15.12 -0.91 -16.12
C LYS A 55 14.34 0.32 -15.68
N ILE A 56 14.96 1.13 -14.85
CA ILE A 56 14.50 2.50 -14.59
C ILE A 56 14.75 3.31 -15.86
N VAL A 57 13.67 3.79 -16.49
CA VAL A 57 13.69 4.55 -17.74
C VAL A 57 13.44 6.04 -17.56
N GLY A 58 13.07 6.44 -16.35
CA GLY A 58 12.89 7.83 -15.98
C GLY A 58 12.92 8.02 -14.47
N THR A 59 13.21 9.24 -14.03
CA THR A 59 13.21 9.60 -12.61
C THR A 59 12.85 11.07 -12.47
N THR A 60 11.77 11.37 -11.78
CA THR A 60 11.40 12.72 -11.40
C THR A 60 11.80 12.99 -9.97
N VAL A 61 12.87 13.75 -9.78
CA VAL A 61 13.40 14.13 -8.47
C VAL A 61 12.65 15.36 -7.97
N MET A 62 12.23 15.35 -6.72
CA MET A 62 11.50 16.46 -6.09
C MET A 62 12.43 17.63 -5.74
N GLN A 63 11.85 18.72 -5.30
CA GLN A 63 12.58 19.95 -5.00
C GLN A 63 13.11 19.99 -3.55
N ASN A 64 12.48 19.26 -2.64
CA ASN A 64 12.75 19.29 -1.21
C ASN A 64 13.28 17.94 -0.72
N ALA A 65 14.13 17.95 0.29
CA ALA A 65 14.61 16.75 0.98
C ALA A 65 13.78 16.45 2.23
N GLY A 66 13.77 15.19 2.66
CA GLY A 66 13.15 14.75 3.91
C GLY A 66 11.63 14.59 3.84
N ASP A 67 11.08 14.40 2.65
CA ASP A 67 9.65 14.17 2.45
C ASP A 67 9.23 12.74 2.90
N GLU A 68 10.05 11.75 2.62
CA GLU A 68 9.78 10.32 2.82
C GLU A 68 8.52 9.85 2.09
N PHE A 69 8.67 9.62 0.77
CA PHE A 69 7.59 9.12 -0.08
C PHE A 69 7.27 7.68 0.27
N HIS A 70 6.02 7.48 0.61
CA HIS A 70 5.49 6.19 1.04
C HIS A 70 4.40 5.72 0.09
N HIS A 71 3.14 6.01 0.41
CA HIS A 71 2.01 5.73 -0.45
C HIS A 71 1.74 6.92 -1.39
N PHE A 72 1.24 6.63 -2.58
CA PHE A 72 0.75 7.62 -3.52
C PHE A 72 -0.35 6.99 -4.40
N GLY A 73 -1.14 7.81 -5.07
CA GLY A 73 -2.26 7.31 -5.86
C GLY A 73 -2.56 8.17 -7.08
N TRP A 74 -3.47 7.68 -7.91
CA TRP A 74 -4.01 8.41 -9.03
C TRP A 74 -5.05 9.44 -8.57
N ASN A 75 -5.15 10.55 -9.30
CA ASN A 75 -6.18 11.57 -9.05
C ASN A 75 -7.59 11.08 -9.34
N ALA A 76 -7.76 10.07 -10.18
CA ALA A 76 -9.04 9.58 -10.63
C ALA A 76 -9.01 8.08 -10.90
N CYS A 77 -10.14 7.41 -10.79
CA CYS A 77 -10.29 5.97 -10.99
C CYS A 77 -11.69 5.62 -11.53
N SER A 78 -11.93 4.33 -11.73
CA SER A 78 -13.20 3.82 -12.25
C SER A 78 -14.44 4.22 -11.43
N SER A 79 -14.27 4.63 -10.16
CA SER A 79 -15.38 5.16 -9.35
C SER A 79 -15.98 6.45 -9.90
N CYS A 80 -15.26 7.17 -10.78
CA CYS A 80 -15.82 8.33 -11.49
C CYS A 80 -16.96 7.96 -12.46
N LEU A 81 -17.08 6.66 -12.81
CA LEU A 81 -18.21 6.13 -13.59
C LEU A 81 -19.41 5.72 -12.73
N CYS A 82 -19.31 5.86 -11.41
CA CYS A 82 -20.43 5.57 -10.51
C CYS A 82 -21.60 6.50 -10.74
N PRO A 83 -22.84 6.03 -10.54
CA PRO A 83 -24.01 6.90 -10.56
C PRO A 83 -23.84 8.05 -9.56
N ASN A 84 -24.11 9.24 -9.99
CA ASN A 84 -23.98 10.48 -9.19
C ASN A 84 -22.54 10.91 -8.87
N ALA A 85 -21.52 10.34 -9.50
CA ALA A 85 -20.18 10.88 -9.40
C ALA A 85 -20.14 12.32 -9.97
N PRO A 86 -19.62 13.31 -9.22
CA PRO A 86 -19.68 14.71 -9.66
C PRO A 86 -18.68 15.02 -10.80
N HIS A 87 -17.65 14.20 -10.96
CA HIS A 87 -16.55 14.42 -11.91
C HIS A 87 -16.32 13.26 -12.88
N PRO A 88 -17.33 12.78 -13.64
CA PRO A 88 -17.19 11.62 -14.52
C PRO A 88 -16.31 11.88 -15.76
N HIS A 89 -15.87 13.13 -15.98
CA HIS A 89 -15.08 13.57 -17.13
C HIS A 89 -13.58 13.69 -16.83
N VAL A 90 -13.13 13.48 -15.57
CA VAL A 90 -11.72 13.56 -15.22
C VAL A 90 -10.90 12.44 -15.86
N GLU A 91 -9.63 12.73 -16.11
CA GLU A 91 -8.68 11.77 -16.66
C GLU A 91 -7.83 11.16 -15.54
N ARG A 92 -7.46 9.88 -15.66
CA ARG A 92 -6.37 9.27 -14.88
C ARG A 92 -5.04 9.77 -15.44
N ARG A 93 -4.55 10.84 -14.90
CA ARG A 93 -3.42 11.56 -15.45
C ARG A 93 -2.38 11.96 -14.42
N TYR A 94 -2.83 12.28 -13.24
CA TYR A 94 -1.97 12.87 -12.23
C TYR A 94 -1.69 11.87 -11.10
N LEU A 95 -0.42 11.79 -10.71
CA LEU A 95 -0.04 11.14 -9.46
C LEU A 95 -0.08 12.16 -8.33
N VAL A 96 -0.75 11.79 -7.25
CA VAL A 96 -0.82 12.54 -5.99
C VAL A 96 0.15 11.88 -5.01
N VAL A 97 1.25 12.56 -4.71
CA VAL A 97 2.40 11.97 -4.00
C VAL A 97 2.65 12.70 -2.69
N PRO A 98 2.14 12.17 -1.57
CA PRO A 98 2.39 12.74 -0.26
C PRO A 98 3.78 12.40 0.27
N GLY A 99 4.42 13.39 0.89
CA GLY A 99 5.57 13.20 1.77
C GLY A 99 5.08 12.95 3.18
N LEU A 100 5.19 11.71 3.63
CA LEU A 100 4.68 11.31 4.95
C LEU A 100 5.27 12.16 6.09
N ARG A 101 6.56 12.39 6.05
CA ARG A 101 7.27 13.11 7.12
C ARG A 101 7.08 14.63 7.00
N SER A 102 7.19 15.17 5.80
CA SER A 102 7.07 16.63 5.59
C SER A 102 5.64 17.14 5.61
N SER A 103 4.67 16.28 5.34
CA SER A 103 3.26 16.63 5.07
C SER A 103 3.04 17.41 3.76
N ARG A 104 4.03 17.49 2.87
CA ARG A 104 3.91 18.12 1.56
C ARG A 104 3.26 17.13 0.58
N ILE A 105 2.48 17.64 -0.37
CA ILE A 105 1.92 16.81 -1.45
C ILE A 105 2.37 17.36 -2.79
N TYR A 106 2.91 16.49 -3.64
CA TYR A 106 3.29 16.80 -5.01
C TYR A 106 2.27 16.23 -5.98
N ILE A 107 1.95 16.98 -7.00
CA ILE A 107 1.10 16.55 -8.13
C ILE A 107 2.00 16.42 -9.36
N LEU A 108 2.05 15.22 -9.92
CA LEU A 108 2.86 14.93 -11.10
C LEU A 108 1.97 14.62 -12.30
N ASP A 109 2.17 15.33 -13.39
CA ASP A 109 1.49 15.08 -14.67
C ASP A 109 2.24 14.01 -15.46
N THR A 110 1.57 12.90 -15.76
CA THR A 110 2.14 11.77 -16.51
C THR A 110 1.82 11.80 -17.99
N LYS A 111 0.91 12.68 -18.45
CA LYS A 111 0.37 12.64 -19.82
C LYS A 111 1.34 13.17 -20.89
N PRO A 112 2.09 14.27 -20.66
CA PRO A 112 2.99 14.78 -21.69
C PRO A 112 4.10 13.81 -22.07
N ASP A 113 4.67 13.13 -21.05
CA ASP A 113 5.63 12.06 -21.21
C ASP A 113 5.49 11.11 -20.02
N PRO A 114 4.91 9.92 -20.21
CA PRO A 114 4.71 8.97 -19.11
C PRO A 114 6.03 8.41 -18.56
N ARG A 115 7.14 8.53 -19.29
CA ARG A 115 8.48 8.15 -18.79
C ARG A 115 9.18 9.28 -18.03
N ALA A 116 8.66 10.50 -18.11
CA ALA A 116 9.21 11.68 -17.42
C ALA A 116 8.10 12.55 -16.83
N PRO A 117 7.33 12.03 -15.85
CA PRO A 117 6.27 12.81 -15.17
C PRO A 117 6.82 14.13 -14.64
N LYS A 118 6.01 15.20 -14.73
CA LYS A 118 6.45 16.53 -14.31
C LYS A 118 5.66 16.99 -13.09
N VAL A 119 6.35 17.54 -12.09
CA VAL A 119 5.69 18.24 -10.97
C VAL A 119 4.99 19.48 -11.53
N VAL A 120 3.67 19.55 -11.36
CA VAL A 120 2.82 20.66 -11.84
C VAL A 120 2.23 21.48 -10.70
N LYS A 121 2.15 20.90 -9.50
CA LYS A 121 1.69 21.59 -8.30
C LYS A 121 2.36 21.02 -7.07
N VAL A 122 2.59 21.86 -6.09
CA VAL A 122 3.03 21.46 -4.74
C VAL A 122 2.06 22.09 -3.76
N ILE A 123 1.50 21.30 -2.86
CA ILE A 123 0.67 21.74 -1.76
C ILE A 123 1.54 21.72 -0.51
N GLU A 124 1.75 22.87 0.08
CA GLU A 124 2.66 23.03 1.22
C GLU A 124 2.00 22.54 2.54
N PRO A 125 2.79 22.06 3.50
CA PRO A 125 2.29 21.49 4.77
C PRO A 125 1.38 22.46 5.54
N ALA A 126 1.71 23.75 5.50
CA ALA A 126 0.92 24.77 6.19
C ALA A 126 -0.50 24.88 5.62
N GLU A 127 -0.65 24.79 4.29
CA GLU A 127 -1.94 24.81 3.62
C GLU A 127 -2.80 23.59 3.99
N ILE A 128 -2.19 22.40 4.01
CA ILE A 128 -2.87 21.16 4.41
C ILE A 128 -3.34 21.28 5.86
N ALA A 129 -2.44 21.65 6.77
CA ALA A 129 -2.77 21.79 8.18
C ALA A 129 -3.84 22.86 8.45
N GLU A 130 -3.83 23.97 7.71
CA GLU A 130 -4.81 25.05 7.85
C GLU A 130 -6.20 24.60 7.35
N LYS A 131 -6.27 24.03 6.15
CA LYS A 131 -7.53 23.67 5.51
C LYS A 131 -8.16 22.40 6.09
N THR A 132 -7.35 21.43 6.53
CA THR A 132 -7.82 20.10 6.94
C THR A 132 -7.72 19.83 8.44
N GLY A 133 -6.80 20.49 9.12
CA GLY A 133 -6.45 20.19 10.51
C GLY A 133 -5.56 18.95 10.68
N TYR A 134 -4.96 18.43 9.57
CA TYR A 134 -4.17 17.21 9.55
C TYR A 134 -2.74 17.41 9.10
N THR A 135 -1.90 16.44 9.44
CA THR A 135 -0.50 16.29 9.02
C THR A 135 -0.19 14.81 8.75
N ARG A 136 0.96 14.53 8.17
CA ARG A 136 1.41 13.14 7.85
C ARG A 136 0.44 12.44 6.90
N PRO A 137 0.16 13.01 5.71
CA PRO A 137 -0.63 12.35 4.69
C PRO A 137 0.04 11.03 4.30
N HIS A 138 -0.75 9.97 4.16
CA HIS A 138 -0.25 8.62 3.94
C HIS A 138 -0.87 7.98 2.70
N THR A 139 -1.99 7.27 2.83
CA THR A 139 -2.63 6.58 1.72
C THR A 139 -3.47 7.53 0.87
N VAL A 140 -3.43 7.36 -0.45
CA VAL A 140 -4.17 8.15 -1.43
C VAL A 140 -5.06 7.23 -2.25
N HIS A 141 -6.37 7.44 -2.18
CA HIS A 141 -7.34 6.79 -3.04
C HIS A 141 -8.25 7.82 -3.70
N CYS A 142 -8.53 7.64 -5.00
CA CYS A 142 -9.60 8.38 -5.64
C CYS A 142 -10.94 7.73 -5.33
N GLY A 143 -11.95 8.54 -5.15
CA GLY A 143 -13.32 8.12 -4.90
C GLY A 143 -14.32 8.92 -5.72
N PRO A 144 -15.62 8.63 -5.61
CA PRO A 144 -16.64 9.33 -6.40
C PRO A 144 -16.63 10.84 -6.20
N GLY A 145 -16.31 11.31 -5.00
CA GLY A 145 -16.41 12.72 -4.61
C GLY A 145 -15.09 13.49 -4.54
N GLY A 146 -13.96 12.86 -4.82
CA GLY A 146 -12.65 13.52 -4.70
C GLY A 146 -11.49 12.56 -4.55
N ILE A 147 -10.34 13.10 -4.21
CA ILE A 147 -9.14 12.35 -3.82
C ILE A 147 -9.11 12.31 -2.30
N TYR A 148 -9.16 11.11 -1.74
CA TYR A 148 -9.15 10.88 -0.30
C TYR A 148 -7.74 10.57 0.16
N VAL A 149 -7.31 11.26 1.20
CA VAL A 149 -5.96 11.11 1.75
C VAL A 149 -6.08 10.82 3.24
N THR A 150 -5.57 9.67 3.67
CA THR A 150 -5.45 9.39 5.11
C THR A 150 -4.32 10.23 5.68
N ALA A 151 -4.44 10.62 6.95
CA ALA A 151 -3.46 11.44 7.65
C ALA A 151 -3.23 10.88 9.05
N LEU A 152 -1.96 10.65 9.39
CA LEU A 152 -1.60 9.94 10.62
C LEU A 152 -1.52 10.84 11.84
N GLY A 153 -1.58 12.15 11.64
CA GLY A 153 -1.57 13.13 12.74
C GLY A 153 -2.52 14.30 12.52
N ASN A 154 -2.96 14.89 13.61
CA ASN A 154 -3.63 16.18 13.60
C ASN A 154 -2.62 17.32 13.30
N ARG A 155 -3.09 18.57 13.36
CA ARG A 155 -2.27 19.77 13.10
C ARG A 155 -0.98 19.82 13.95
N GLU A 156 -1.04 19.32 15.16
CA GLU A 156 0.08 19.27 16.10
C GLU A 156 0.96 18.01 15.96
N GLY A 157 0.69 17.15 14.97
CA GLY A 157 1.38 15.89 14.80
C GLY A 157 1.07 14.85 15.88
N LYS A 158 -0.14 14.89 16.45
CA LYS A 158 -0.63 13.98 17.49
C LYS A 158 -1.93 13.30 17.02
N ALA A 159 -2.51 12.45 17.88
CA ALA A 159 -3.87 11.98 17.68
C ALA A 159 -4.89 13.14 17.83
N PRO A 160 -6.03 13.11 17.15
CA PRO A 160 -6.43 12.08 16.21
C PRO A 160 -5.86 12.28 14.80
N GLY A 161 -5.52 11.18 14.14
CA GLY A 161 -5.39 11.13 12.69
C GLY A 161 -6.78 11.09 12.02
N GLY A 162 -6.85 11.03 10.69
CA GLY A 162 -8.14 10.96 9.99
C GLY A 162 -8.02 10.97 8.47
N ILE A 163 -9.01 11.51 7.79
CA ILE A 163 -9.05 11.60 6.33
C ILE A 163 -9.39 13.03 5.91
N PHE A 164 -8.76 13.52 4.87
CA PHE A 164 -9.18 14.73 4.18
C PHE A 164 -9.42 14.46 2.70
N VAL A 165 -10.14 15.36 2.05
CA VAL A 165 -10.49 15.24 0.62
C VAL A 165 -9.83 16.37 -0.14
N MET A 166 -9.35 16.05 -1.34
CA MET A 166 -8.86 17.00 -2.32
C MET A 166 -9.73 16.93 -3.58
N ASP A 167 -9.83 18.05 -4.27
CA ASP A 167 -10.51 18.12 -5.57
C ASP A 167 -9.71 17.41 -6.66
N HIS A 168 -10.37 16.67 -7.55
CA HIS A 168 -9.75 15.88 -8.61
C HIS A 168 -8.95 16.65 -9.64
N GLU A 169 -9.31 17.93 -9.89
CA GLU A 169 -8.77 18.74 -10.97
C GLU A 169 -7.91 19.88 -10.47
N SER A 170 -8.38 20.63 -9.47
CA SER A 170 -7.63 21.73 -8.88
C SER A 170 -6.59 21.27 -7.86
N PHE A 171 -6.77 20.08 -7.29
CA PHE A 171 -5.97 19.51 -6.19
C PHE A 171 -6.00 20.36 -4.92
N GLU A 172 -7.02 21.18 -4.76
CA GLU A 172 -7.23 21.96 -3.54
C GLU A 172 -7.68 21.05 -2.41
N PRO A 173 -7.05 21.12 -1.21
CA PRO A 173 -7.60 20.47 -0.03
C PRO A 173 -8.96 21.08 0.31
N LEU A 174 -10.01 20.27 0.30
CA LEU A 174 -11.39 20.69 0.54
C LEU A 174 -11.77 20.68 2.03
N GLY A 175 -10.95 20.05 2.86
CA GLY A 175 -11.16 19.93 4.28
C GLY A 175 -11.23 18.49 4.78
N ARG A 176 -11.54 18.35 6.05
CA ARG A 176 -11.71 17.08 6.72
C ARG A 176 -12.89 16.30 6.15
N TRP A 177 -12.69 14.99 5.93
CA TRP A 177 -13.78 14.14 5.44
C TRP A 177 -14.80 13.83 6.53
N GLU A 178 -14.38 13.33 7.68
CA GLU A 178 -15.30 12.93 8.73
C GLU A 178 -16.01 14.12 9.39
N VAL A 179 -17.33 13.97 9.57
CA VAL A 179 -18.19 14.94 10.30
C VAL A 179 -18.34 14.48 11.75
N GLU A 180 -18.66 13.21 11.96
CA GLU A 180 -18.80 12.61 13.28
C GLU A 180 -17.77 11.49 13.43
N ARG A 181 -16.65 11.80 14.09
CA ARG A 181 -15.51 10.91 14.23
C ARG A 181 -15.77 9.67 15.10
N GLY A 182 -16.69 9.73 16.08
CA GLY A 182 -16.81 8.69 17.10
C GLY A 182 -15.50 8.53 17.92
N PRO A 183 -15.14 7.31 18.32
CA PRO A 183 -13.97 7.06 19.18
C PRO A 183 -12.63 6.99 18.44
N GLN A 184 -12.59 7.05 17.11
CA GLN A 184 -11.37 6.88 16.32
C GLN A 184 -10.28 7.91 16.70
N GLN A 185 -9.07 7.43 16.97
CA GLN A 185 -7.91 8.22 17.33
C GLN A 185 -6.74 8.01 16.36
N LEU A 186 -6.46 6.77 16.00
CA LEU A 186 -5.35 6.42 15.12
C LEU A 186 -5.85 6.22 13.69
N ALA A 187 -4.99 6.42 12.72
CA ALA A 187 -5.25 6.18 11.32
C ALA A 187 -4.07 5.46 10.67
N TYR A 188 -4.35 4.77 9.58
CA TYR A 188 -3.35 4.24 8.66
C TYR A 188 -3.91 4.22 7.25
N ASP A 189 -4.65 3.18 6.87
CA ASP A 189 -5.31 3.05 5.59
C ASP A 189 -6.80 3.39 5.68
N GLY A 190 -7.40 3.70 4.56
CA GLY A 190 -8.84 3.96 4.47
C GLY A 190 -9.34 3.61 3.08
N TRP A 191 -10.22 2.63 2.99
CA TRP A 191 -10.83 2.23 1.75
C TRP A 191 -12.34 2.00 1.92
N TRP A 192 -13.07 2.12 0.84
CA TRP A 192 -14.52 2.02 0.85
C TRP A 192 -15.03 0.83 0.06
N HIS A 193 -16.16 0.34 0.52
CA HIS A 193 -16.98 -0.62 -0.18
C HIS A 193 -18.23 0.11 -0.70
N LEU A 194 -18.20 0.55 -1.95
CA LEU A 194 -19.24 1.44 -2.52
C LEU A 194 -20.61 0.80 -2.55
N GLY A 195 -20.71 -0.51 -2.80
CA GLY A 195 -21.99 -1.23 -2.82
C GLY A 195 -22.73 -1.25 -1.47
N TYR A 196 -22.03 -0.96 -0.37
CA TYR A 196 -22.59 -0.92 0.98
C TYR A 196 -22.45 0.47 1.64
N ASP A 197 -22.17 1.50 0.86
CA ASP A 197 -22.00 2.88 1.36
C ASP A 197 -21.11 2.96 2.62
N THR A 198 -20.03 2.20 2.61
CA THR A 198 -19.17 2.04 3.79
C THR A 198 -17.73 2.40 3.48
N LEU A 199 -17.14 3.26 4.32
CA LEU A 199 -15.69 3.41 4.41
C LEU A 199 -15.19 2.55 5.58
N VAL A 200 -14.04 1.91 5.42
CA VAL A 200 -13.32 1.20 6.48
C VAL A 200 -11.98 1.89 6.68
N THR A 201 -11.56 2.10 7.92
CA THR A 201 -10.24 2.62 8.26
C THR A 201 -9.54 1.72 9.24
N SER A 202 -8.22 1.65 9.13
CA SER A 202 -7.32 0.89 9.99
C SER A 202 -6.43 1.83 10.82
N GLU A 203 -5.58 1.26 11.69
CA GLU A 203 -4.81 2.02 12.67
C GLU A 203 -3.33 1.63 12.69
N TRP A 204 -2.46 2.62 12.73
CA TRP A 204 -1.03 2.45 13.02
C TRP A 204 -0.66 2.99 14.39
N GLY A 205 -0.25 4.26 14.46
CA GLY A 205 0.23 4.93 15.66
C GLY A 205 0.22 6.43 15.49
N THR A 206 0.66 7.16 16.50
CA THR A 206 0.90 8.59 16.39
C THR A 206 2.29 8.86 15.79
N PRO A 207 2.53 9.99 15.12
CA PRO A 207 3.80 10.30 14.47
C PRO A 207 5.04 10.08 15.32
N ASP A 208 5.01 10.45 16.59
CA ASP A 208 6.11 10.27 17.54
C ASP A 208 6.45 8.79 17.82
N THR A 209 5.56 7.86 17.49
CA THR A 209 5.78 6.42 17.73
C THR A 209 6.37 5.68 16.52
N PHE A 210 6.43 6.29 15.33
CA PHE A 210 6.96 5.64 14.15
C PHE A 210 7.96 6.49 13.35
N GLU A 211 7.89 7.83 13.37
CA GLU A 211 8.73 8.67 12.51
C GLU A 211 10.25 8.47 12.72
N ASN A 212 10.66 8.11 13.92
CA ASN A 212 12.06 7.85 14.24
C ASN A 212 12.33 6.37 14.55
N GLY A 213 11.51 5.48 14.05
CA GLY A 213 11.53 4.04 14.27
C GLY A 213 10.40 3.57 15.18
N LEU A 214 10.18 2.26 15.21
CA LEU A 214 9.26 1.65 16.16
C LEU A 214 9.78 1.81 17.59
N VAL A 215 8.87 2.16 18.49
CA VAL A 215 9.17 2.34 19.91
C VAL A 215 8.79 1.07 20.68
N PRO A 216 9.76 0.27 21.16
CA PRO A 216 9.48 -1.01 21.80
C PRO A 216 8.49 -0.91 22.99
N GLU A 217 8.58 0.14 23.80
CA GLU A 217 7.69 0.34 24.96
C GLU A 217 6.25 0.64 24.54
N VAL A 218 6.04 1.21 23.34
CA VAL A 218 4.71 1.41 22.77
C VAL A 218 4.16 0.08 22.28
N LEU A 219 4.99 -0.73 21.61
CA LEU A 219 4.62 -2.05 21.12
C LEU A 219 4.26 -2.99 22.29
N LEU A 220 5.18 -3.16 23.24
CA LEU A 220 5.00 -4.02 24.41
C LEU A 220 3.86 -3.54 25.33
N GLY A 221 3.56 -2.24 25.32
CA GLY A 221 2.42 -1.65 26.04
C GLY A 221 1.09 -1.74 25.29
N SER A 222 1.03 -2.46 24.18
CA SER A 222 -0.18 -2.62 23.32
C SER A 222 -0.82 -1.28 22.91
N ARG A 223 0.00 -0.28 22.55
CA ARG A 223 -0.45 1.09 22.23
C ARG A 223 -0.38 1.45 20.77
N TYR A 224 0.08 0.55 19.90
CA TYR A 224 -0.14 0.68 18.47
C TYR A 224 -1.56 0.32 18.09
N GLY A 225 -1.99 0.71 16.91
CA GLY A 225 -3.33 0.50 16.42
C GLY A 225 -3.69 -0.98 16.28
N ARG A 226 -4.92 -1.29 16.69
CA ARG A 226 -5.44 -2.66 16.69
C ARG A 226 -6.93 -2.74 16.35
N ARG A 227 -7.47 -1.66 15.74
CA ARG A 227 -8.90 -1.55 15.46
C ARG A 227 -9.18 -1.34 14.00
N LEU A 228 -10.39 -1.74 13.60
CA LEU A 228 -11.06 -1.27 12.40
C LEU A 228 -12.22 -0.37 12.79
N HIS A 229 -12.40 0.69 11.99
CA HIS A 229 -13.54 1.59 12.10
C HIS A 229 -14.35 1.52 10.81
N PHE A 230 -15.67 1.40 10.97
CA PHE A 230 -16.63 1.39 9.87
C PHE A 230 -17.44 2.68 9.90
N TRP A 231 -17.60 3.31 8.75
CA TRP A 231 -18.21 4.62 8.60
C TRP A 231 -19.33 4.57 7.57
N ASP A 232 -20.38 5.34 7.81
CA ASP A 232 -21.35 5.72 6.76
C ASP A 232 -20.64 6.67 5.80
N PHE A 233 -20.39 6.20 4.58
CA PHE A 233 -19.56 6.94 3.62
C PHE A 233 -20.24 8.22 3.16
N THR A 234 -21.55 8.16 2.86
CA THR A 234 -22.34 9.33 2.43
C THR A 234 -22.53 10.32 3.56
N LYS A 235 -22.86 9.89 4.78
CA LYS A 235 -23.07 10.77 5.93
C LYS A 235 -21.79 11.16 6.65
N ARG A 236 -20.67 10.53 6.32
CA ARG A 236 -19.34 10.82 6.86
C ARG A 236 -19.28 10.73 8.39
N ARG A 237 -19.92 9.68 8.94
CA ARG A 237 -20.03 9.46 10.38
C ARG A 237 -19.61 8.07 10.77
N HIS A 238 -18.99 7.95 11.94
CA HIS A 238 -18.60 6.68 12.53
C HIS A 238 -19.83 5.82 12.86
N LEU A 239 -19.78 4.54 12.49
CA LEU A 239 -20.86 3.58 12.77
C LEU A 239 -20.45 2.53 13.77
N GLN A 240 -19.23 1.98 13.66
CA GLN A 240 -18.82 0.83 14.44
C GLN A 240 -17.30 0.77 14.56
N GLU A 241 -16.81 0.34 15.72
CA GLU A 241 -15.43 -0.01 16.00
C GLU A 241 -15.33 -1.50 16.28
N ILE A 242 -14.29 -2.17 15.80
CA ILE A 242 -13.96 -3.55 16.14
C ILE A 242 -12.51 -3.61 16.61
N ASP A 243 -12.30 -4.02 17.87
CA ASP A 243 -10.97 -4.21 18.47
C ASP A 243 -10.52 -5.68 18.26
N PHE A 244 -9.31 -5.89 17.75
CA PHE A 244 -8.75 -7.22 17.48
C PHE A 244 -8.14 -7.89 18.71
N GLY A 245 -8.06 -7.17 19.82
CA GLY A 245 -7.46 -7.62 21.07
C GLY A 245 -6.02 -7.14 21.25
N GLU A 246 -5.60 -7.04 22.51
CA GLU A 246 -4.33 -6.41 22.92
C GLU A 246 -3.09 -7.10 22.34
N GLU A 247 -3.18 -8.39 22.03
CA GLU A 247 -2.06 -9.13 21.43
C GLU A 247 -1.79 -8.73 19.98
N HIS A 248 -2.78 -8.20 19.24
CA HIS A 248 -2.66 -7.84 17.85
C HIS A 248 -2.30 -6.37 17.69
N GLN A 249 -1.18 -6.09 17.03
CA GLN A 249 -0.68 -4.73 16.86
C GLN A 249 -0.40 -4.42 15.39
N LEU A 250 -0.59 -3.15 15.01
CA LEU A 250 -0.35 -2.65 13.66
C LEU A 250 -1.34 -3.29 12.66
N VAL A 251 -2.56 -2.79 12.66
CA VAL A 251 -3.62 -3.20 11.71
C VAL A 251 -3.52 -2.29 10.50
N PHE A 252 -3.04 -2.82 9.38
CA PHE A 252 -2.55 -2.01 8.27
C PHE A 252 -3.47 -2.00 7.06
N GLU A 253 -3.09 -2.69 6.00
CA GLU A 253 -3.66 -2.58 4.66
C GLU A 253 -5.07 -3.15 4.56
N LEU A 254 -5.92 -2.45 3.88
CA LEU A 254 -7.30 -2.81 3.62
C LEU A 254 -7.50 -3.20 2.16
N ARG A 255 -8.17 -4.32 1.91
CA ARG A 255 -8.55 -4.73 0.56
C ARG A 255 -10.01 -5.17 0.55
N PRO A 256 -10.96 -4.26 0.25
CA PRO A 256 -12.35 -4.63 -0.01
C PRO A 256 -12.44 -5.49 -1.27
N ALA A 257 -13.44 -6.36 -1.34
CA ALA A 257 -13.76 -7.05 -2.57
C ALA A 257 -14.02 -6.02 -3.69
N HIS A 258 -13.48 -6.27 -4.89
CA HIS A 258 -13.68 -5.42 -6.06
C HIS A 258 -15.12 -5.48 -6.57
N ASP A 259 -15.74 -6.66 -6.46
CA ASP A 259 -17.16 -6.84 -6.79
C ASP A 259 -18.04 -6.17 -5.73
N PRO A 260 -18.73 -5.06 -6.04
CA PRO A 260 -19.52 -4.30 -5.06
C PRO A 260 -20.72 -5.06 -4.48
N THR A 261 -21.06 -6.23 -5.02
CA THR A 261 -22.11 -7.08 -4.47
C THR A 261 -21.63 -7.99 -3.33
N LYS A 262 -20.30 -8.12 -3.16
CA LYS A 262 -19.68 -8.96 -2.13
C LYS A 262 -19.38 -8.15 -0.88
N ALA A 263 -20.06 -8.45 0.21
CA ALA A 263 -20.00 -7.69 1.46
C ALA A 263 -18.83 -8.13 2.36
N TYR A 264 -17.60 -8.12 1.87
CA TYR A 264 -16.39 -8.45 2.63
C TYR A 264 -15.15 -7.74 2.10
N GLY A 265 -14.08 -7.83 2.87
CA GLY A 265 -12.73 -7.47 2.50
C GLY A 265 -11.73 -8.08 3.46
N PHE A 266 -10.46 -7.79 3.23
CA PHE A 266 -9.35 -8.31 4.02
C PHE A 266 -8.57 -7.19 4.69
N VAL A 267 -7.90 -7.55 5.79
CA VAL A 267 -6.97 -6.67 6.50
C VAL A 267 -5.88 -7.52 7.15
N ASN A 268 -4.65 -7.01 7.16
CA ASN A 268 -3.54 -7.64 7.86
C ASN A 268 -3.32 -7.05 9.25
N CYS A 269 -2.84 -7.90 10.17
CA CYS A 269 -2.24 -7.51 11.42
C CYS A 269 -0.76 -7.93 11.39
N VAL A 270 0.12 -6.94 11.57
CA VAL A 270 1.57 -7.12 11.33
C VAL A 270 2.19 -8.08 12.34
N VAL A 271 1.82 -7.97 13.62
CA VAL A 271 2.44 -8.77 14.68
C VAL A 271 1.49 -9.07 15.82
N SER A 272 1.59 -10.29 16.33
CA SER A 272 1.01 -10.71 17.61
C SER A 272 2.08 -10.69 18.70
N LEU A 273 1.81 -10.02 19.80
CA LEU A 273 2.71 -9.98 20.98
C LEU A 273 2.84 -11.32 21.68
N LYS A 274 1.93 -12.25 21.41
CA LYS A 274 1.91 -13.57 22.04
C LYS A 274 2.99 -14.50 21.49
N ASP A 275 3.19 -14.51 20.18
CA ASP A 275 3.99 -15.51 19.48
C ASP A 275 4.75 -14.97 18.26
N LEU A 276 4.75 -13.65 18.06
CA LEU A 276 5.33 -12.94 16.92
C LEU A 276 4.74 -13.36 15.56
N SER A 277 3.60 -14.04 15.52
CA SER A 277 2.90 -14.35 14.27
C SER A 277 2.30 -13.09 13.64
N SER A 278 2.12 -13.12 12.33
CA SER A 278 1.24 -12.19 11.61
C SER A 278 -0.10 -12.86 11.30
N SER A 279 -1.13 -12.08 11.04
CA SER A 279 -2.43 -12.64 10.71
C SER A 279 -3.18 -11.83 9.66
N ILE A 280 -4.03 -12.52 8.89
CA ILE A 280 -5.00 -11.91 7.99
C ILE A 280 -6.38 -12.15 8.54
N TRP A 281 -7.22 -11.13 8.44
CA TRP A 281 -8.60 -11.13 8.90
C TRP A 281 -9.51 -10.77 7.74
N THR A 282 -10.66 -11.43 7.67
CA THR A 282 -11.76 -11.01 6.82
C THR A 282 -12.72 -10.15 7.65
N TRP A 283 -13.05 -8.96 7.16
CA TRP A 283 -14.17 -8.19 7.64
C TRP A 283 -15.36 -8.39 6.71
N TYR A 284 -16.59 -8.56 7.27
CA TYR A 284 -17.75 -8.96 6.50
C TYR A 284 -19.05 -8.51 7.16
N ARG A 285 -20.16 -8.52 6.39
CA ARG A 285 -21.48 -8.21 6.91
C ARG A 285 -22.09 -9.44 7.58
N ASP A 286 -22.53 -9.27 8.81
CA ASP A 286 -23.26 -10.28 9.59
C ASP A 286 -24.48 -9.63 10.25
N GLY A 287 -25.68 -10.08 9.90
CA GLY A 287 -26.93 -9.60 10.50
C GLY A 287 -27.11 -8.08 10.48
N GLY A 288 -26.60 -7.38 9.47
CA GLY A 288 -26.70 -5.91 9.35
C GLY A 288 -25.57 -5.13 10.03
N LYS A 289 -24.64 -5.79 10.72
CA LYS A 289 -23.42 -5.22 11.32
C LYS A 289 -22.18 -5.69 10.58
N TRP A 290 -21.05 -5.04 10.82
CA TRP A 290 -19.77 -5.53 10.41
C TRP A 290 -19.18 -6.46 11.48
N ALA A 291 -18.51 -7.50 11.04
CA ALA A 291 -17.81 -8.47 11.88
C ALA A 291 -16.43 -8.76 11.31
N VAL A 292 -15.53 -9.33 12.11
CA VAL A 292 -14.21 -9.77 11.67
C VAL A 292 -13.97 -11.22 12.06
N ARG A 293 -13.20 -11.93 11.23
CA ARG A 293 -12.76 -13.29 11.51
C ARG A 293 -11.31 -13.46 11.08
N LYS A 294 -10.46 -13.94 11.99
CA LYS A 294 -9.08 -14.34 11.65
C LYS A 294 -9.15 -15.58 10.74
N ILE A 295 -8.53 -15.49 9.57
CA ILE A 295 -8.59 -16.54 8.54
C ILE A 295 -7.23 -17.14 8.22
N ILE A 296 -6.13 -16.41 8.45
CA ILE A 296 -4.77 -16.88 8.24
C ILE A 296 -3.94 -16.48 9.46
N THR A 297 -3.09 -17.39 9.93
CA THR A 297 -2.01 -17.10 10.87
C THR A 297 -0.70 -17.56 10.24
N ILE A 298 0.27 -16.66 10.13
CA ILE A 298 1.59 -16.94 9.61
C ILE A 298 2.55 -16.92 10.80
N PRO A 299 3.12 -18.08 11.20
CA PRO A 299 3.96 -18.15 12.39
C PRO A 299 5.33 -17.51 12.17
N ALA A 300 5.95 -17.05 13.26
CA ALA A 300 7.36 -16.71 13.26
C ALA A 300 8.22 -17.95 13.00
N GLU A 301 9.36 -17.76 12.33
CA GLU A 301 10.33 -18.83 12.05
C GLU A 301 11.45 -18.80 13.07
N ALA A 302 11.83 -19.98 13.60
CA ALA A 302 13.00 -20.08 14.46
C ALA A 302 14.26 -19.60 13.72
N ALA A 303 15.10 -18.84 14.42
CA ALA A 303 16.34 -18.32 13.86
C ALA A 303 17.46 -18.30 14.92
N ASP A 304 18.71 -18.38 14.47
CA ASP A 304 19.88 -18.22 15.32
C ASP A 304 19.89 -16.76 15.83
N PRO A 305 20.06 -16.52 17.14
CA PRO A 305 20.19 -15.17 17.68
C PRO A 305 21.30 -14.33 17.03
N ASP A 306 22.36 -14.96 16.53
CA ASP A 306 23.46 -14.26 15.86
C ASP A 306 23.10 -13.77 14.45
N GLU A 307 22.04 -14.35 13.84
CA GLU A 307 21.48 -13.90 12.57
C GLU A 307 20.37 -12.84 12.74
N LEU A 308 19.95 -12.55 13.98
CA LEU A 308 18.83 -11.63 14.27
C LEU A 308 19.34 -10.26 14.68
N PRO A 309 18.62 -9.17 14.33
CA PRO A 309 18.89 -7.84 14.87
C PRO A 309 18.62 -7.79 16.37
N PRO A 310 19.22 -6.84 17.11
CA PRO A 310 19.10 -6.73 18.57
C PRO A 310 17.67 -6.82 19.09
N VAL A 311 16.72 -6.21 18.40
CA VAL A 311 15.29 -6.20 18.77
C VAL A 311 14.64 -7.58 18.74
N LEU A 312 15.21 -8.54 18.04
CA LEU A 312 14.67 -9.90 17.89
C LEU A 312 15.52 -11.00 18.57
N LYS A 313 16.76 -10.72 18.96
CA LYS A 313 17.68 -11.72 19.55
C LYS A 313 17.07 -12.47 20.72
N GLY A 314 16.38 -11.76 21.62
CA GLY A 314 15.75 -12.35 22.80
C GLY A 314 14.63 -13.35 22.50
N PHE A 315 14.01 -13.23 21.34
CA PHE A 315 12.89 -14.10 20.92
C PHE A 315 13.37 -15.35 20.20
N LYS A 316 14.61 -15.39 19.68
CA LYS A 316 15.17 -16.49 18.88
C LYS A 316 14.26 -16.89 17.70
N ALA A 317 13.57 -15.93 17.14
CA ALA A 317 12.60 -16.10 16.08
C ALA A 317 12.54 -14.87 15.18
N CYS A 318 12.33 -15.10 13.90
CA CYS A 318 12.11 -14.10 12.87
C CYS A 318 10.59 -14.00 12.61
N PRO A 319 9.93 -12.90 12.96
CA PRO A 319 8.52 -12.69 12.68
C PRO A 319 8.28 -12.54 11.17
N PRO A 320 7.11 -12.93 10.64
CA PRO A 320 6.75 -12.66 9.24
C PRO A 320 6.69 -11.16 8.95
N LEU A 321 6.17 -10.36 9.86
CA LEU A 321 5.90 -8.94 9.70
C LEU A 321 5.18 -8.69 8.36
N VAL A 322 3.92 -9.10 8.30
CA VAL A 322 3.08 -8.85 7.12
C VAL A 322 2.79 -7.37 7.04
N THR A 323 3.40 -6.70 6.08
CA THR A 323 3.32 -5.24 5.93
C THR A 323 2.38 -4.80 4.83
N ASP A 324 2.09 -5.66 3.87
CA ASP A 324 1.16 -5.36 2.78
C ASP A 324 0.41 -6.61 2.31
N ILE A 325 -0.77 -6.37 1.76
CA ILE A 325 -1.60 -7.37 1.07
C ILE A 325 -2.19 -6.74 -0.18
N ASP A 326 -2.39 -7.54 -1.24
CA ASP A 326 -3.14 -7.13 -2.41
C ASP A 326 -4.07 -8.23 -2.90
N LEU A 327 -5.21 -7.83 -3.50
CA LEU A 327 -6.27 -8.73 -3.93
C LEU A 327 -6.40 -8.67 -5.46
N SER A 328 -6.39 -9.84 -6.12
CA SER A 328 -6.61 -9.90 -7.57
C SER A 328 -7.99 -9.34 -7.95
N MET A 329 -8.09 -8.77 -9.17
CA MET A 329 -9.27 -8.09 -9.68
C MET A 329 -10.54 -8.96 -9.71
N ASP A 330 -10.39 -10.27 -9.74
CA ASP A 330 -11.49 -11.26 -9.69
C ASP A 330 -11.86 -11.69 -8.26
N ASP A 331 -11.24 -11.08 -7.24
CA ASP A 331 -11.38 -11.41 -5.82
C ASP A 331 -10.99 -12.86 -5.46
N ARG A 332 -10.15 -13.49 -6.28
CA ARG A 332 -9.82 -14.91 -6.08
C ARG A 332 -8.51 -15.12 -5.36
N PHE A 333 -7.50 -14.32 -5.61
CA PHE A 333 -6.18 -14.51 -5.02
C PHE A 333 -5.77 -13.32 -4.15
N LEU A 334 -5.42 -13.62 -2.91
CA LEU A 334 -4.81 -12.66 -1.97
C LEU A 334 -3.31 -12.90 -1.91
N TYR A 335 -2.55 -11.85 -2.13
CA TYR A 335 -1.09 -11.81 -2.01
C TYR A 335 -0.70 -11.19 -0.69
N VAL A 336 0.26 -11.78 0.00
CA VAL A 336 0.63 -11.42 1.36
C VAL A 336 2.14 -11.26 1.46
N SER A 337 2.59 -10.04 1.71
CA SER A 337 4.01 -9.68 1.85
C SER A 337 4.49 -9.91 3.27
N CYS A 338 5.36 -10.90 3.46
CA CYS A 338 6.01 -11.20 4.74
C CYS A 338 7.42 -10.56 4.75
N TRP A 339 7.48 -9.26 5.02
CA TRP A 339 8.72 -8.48 4.97
C TRP A 339 9.83 -9.00 5.89
N GLY A 340 9.47 -9.51 7.06
CA GLY A 340 10.43 -10.05 8.02
C GLY A 340 11.06 -11.36 7.58
N THR A 341 10.27 -12.37 7.20
CA THR A 341 10.78 -13.69 6.78
C THR A 341 11.24 -13.73 5.32
N GLY A 342 10.88 -12.73 4.52
CA GLY A 342 11.25 -12.66 3.10
C GLY A 342 10.35 -13.50 2.19
N ASP A 343 9.11 -13.77 2.59
CA ASP A 343 8.16 -14.52 1.76
C ASP A 343 7.14 -13.60 1.10
N LEU A 344 6.79 -13.89 -0.17
CA LEU A 344 5.50 -13.52 -0.72
C LEU A 344 4.64 -14.77 -0.82
N GLN A 345 3.45 -14.74 -0.25
CA GLN A 345 2.51 -15.85 -0.21
C GLN A 345 1.25 -15.52 -1.01
N GLN A 346 0.71 -16.51 -1.72
CA GLN A 346 -0.54 -16.41 -2.48
C GLN A 346 -1.56 -17.36 -1.88
N TYR A 347 -2.75 -16.85 -1.61
CA TYR A 347 -3.87 -17.63 -1.11
C TYR A 347 -5.05 -17.57 -2.08
N ASP A 348 -5.66 -18.71 -2.41
CA ASP A 348 -6.99 -18.75 -3.02
C ASP A 348 -8.02 -18.42 -1.94
N VAL A 349 -8.69 -17.30 -2.10
CA VAL A 349 -9.72 -16.74 -1.22
C VAL A 349 -11.10 -16.72 -1.88
N SER A 350 -11.34 -17.60 -2.87
CA SER A 350 -12.66 -17.79 -3.47
C SER A 350 -13.73 -18.08 -2.40
N ASP A 351 -13.36 -18.76 -1.33
CA ASP A 351 -14.07 -18.76 -0.05
C ASP A 351 -13.30 -17.86 0.91
N PRO A 352 -13.78 -16.63 1.21
CA PRO A 352 -13.07 -15.67 2.03
C PRO A 352 -12.92 -16.10 3.50
N PHE A 353 -13.58 -17.16 3.90
CA PHE A 353 -13.50 -17.72 5.26
C PHE A 353 -12.59 -18.93 5.39
N ASN A 354 -12.20 -19.54 4.28
CA ASN A 354 -11.37 -20.75 4.23
C ASN A 354 -10.26 -20.64 3.16
N PRO A 355 -9.32 -19.68 3.32
CA PRO A 355 -8.25 -19.45 2.36
C PRO A 355 -7.35 -20.69 2.23
N LYS A 356 -6.82 -20.91 1.02
CA LYS A 356 -5.91 -22.00 0.72
C LYS A 356 -4.60 -21.45 0.17
N LEU A 357 -3.48 -21.78 0.80
CA LEU A 357 -2.16 -21.42 0.28
C LEU A 357 -1.93 -22.12 -1.08
N THR A 358 -1.73 -21.33 -2.14
CA THR A 358 -1.54 -21.81 -3.52
C THR A 358 -0.15 -21.54 -4.07
N GLY A 359 0.58 -20.60 -3.46
CA GLY A 359 1.93 -20.26 -3.89
C GLY A 359 2.73 -19.60 -2.78
N LYS A 360 4.03 -19.83 -2.80
CA LYS A 360 4.99 -19.16 -1.91
C LYS A 360 6.32 -19.02 -2.62
N VAL A 361 6.89 -17.84 -2.60
CA VAL A 361 8.26 -17.56 -3.04
C VAL A 361 9.02 -16.92 -1.89
N ARG A 362 10.35 -17.06 -1.89
CA ARG A 362 11.21 -16.48 -0.86
C ARG A 362 12.33 -15.67 -1.49
N ILE A 363 12.56 -14.47 -0.96
CA ILE A 363 13.64 -13.57 -1.37
C ILE A 363 14.00 -12.66 -0.19
N GLY A 364 15.29 -12.57 0.13
CA GLY A 364 15.76 -11.70 1.21
C GLY A 364 15.24 -12.10 2.58
N GLY A 365 14.63 -11.14 3.28
CA GLY A 365 14.18 -11.24 4.68
C GLY A 365 15.26 -10.82 5.67
N ILE A 366 14.88 -10.65 6.93
CA ILE A 366 15.76 -10.27 8.05
C ILE A 366 16.91 -11.28 8.15
N VAL A 367 16.58 -12.56 8.14
CA VAL A 367 17.56 -13.63 7.95
C VAL A 367 17.63 -13.92 6.46
N ALA A 368 18.61 -13.34 5.76
CA ALA A 368 18.75 -13.42 4.31
C ALA A 368 18.95 -14.88 3.84
N ARG A 369 17.86 -15.59 3.55
CA ARG A 369 17.85 -17.03 3.23
C ARG A 369 17.84 -17.32 1.74
N ALA A 370 17.38 -16.39 0.92
CA ALA A 370 17.20 -16.59 -0.51
C ALA A 370 17.51 -15.32 -1.32
N GLY A 371 17.78 -15.52 -2.61
CA GLY A 371 17.99 -14.46 -3.58
C GLY A 371 17.06 -14.61 -4.79
N HIS A 372 17.25 -13.74 -5.78
CA HIS A 372 16.51 -13.77 -7.03
C HIS A 372 17.25 -14.62 -8.08
N PRO A 373 16.55 -15.45 -8.89
CA PRO A 373 17.22 -16.31 -9.89
C PRO A 373 18.06 -15.52 -10.92
N GLY A 374 17.69 -14.29 -11.25
CA GLY A 374 18.44 -13.41 -12.14
C GLY A 374 19.70 -12.80 -11.53
N THR A 375 19.93 -12.92 -10.21
CA THR A 375 21.13 -12.40 -9.52
C THR A 375 22.13 -13.50 -9.17
N ALA A 376 21.89 -14.73 -9.57
CA ALA A 376 22.78 -15.86 -9.36
C ALA A 376 24.15 -15.57 -10.05
N GLY A 377 25.19 -15.32 -9.24
CA GLY A 377 26.53 -14.96 -9.73
C GLY A 377 27.09 -13.63 -9.27
N ASN A 378 26.29 -12.73 -8.69
CA ASN A 378 26.73 -11.39 -8.27
C ASN A 378 27.46 -11.35 -6.90
N GLY A 379 28.25 -12.34 -6.55
CA GLY A 379 29.25 -12.27 -5.47
C GLY A 379 28.76 -12.33 -4.03
N LYS A 380 27.46 -12.28 -3.79
CA LYS A 380 26.82 -12.36 -2.44
C LYS A 380 26.14 -13.71 -2.20
N ASN A 381 26.70 -14.82 -2.68
CA ASN A 381 26.10 -16.16 -2.60
C ASN A 381 24.61 -16.22 -3.06
N GLY A 382 24.19 -15.29 -3.91
CA GLY A 382 22.81 -15.18 -4.38
C GLY A 382 21.79 -14.70 -3.34
N LYS A 383 22.19 -14.45 -2.10
CA LYS A 383 21.27 -13.96 -1.04
C LYS A 383 21.10 -12.45 -1.11
N LEU A 384 19.89 -11.99 -0.93
CA LEU A 384 19.52 -10.57 -0.88
C LEU A 384 19.09 -10.19 0.54
N SER A 385 19.20 -8.92 0.86
CA SER A 385 18.68 -8.29 2.08
C SER A 385 17.44 -7.44 1.77
N GLY A 386 16.61 -7.16 2.78
CA GLY A 386 15.26 -6.62 2.60
C GLY A 386 14.28 -7.73 2.20
N GLY A 387 13.02 -7.60 2.54
CA GLY A 387 11.96 -8.58 2.23
C GLY A 387 10.86 -7.98 1.39
N PRO A 388 9.93 -8.79 0.83
CA PRO A 388 8.75 -8.27 0.14
C PRO A 388 7.99 -7.32 1.04
N GLN A 389 7.81 -6.08 0.59
CA GLN A 389 7.13 -5.05 1.35
C GLN A 389 5.88 -4.58 0.61
N MET A 390 5.95 -3.66 -0.34
CA MET A 390 4.78 -3.27 -1.13
C MET A 390 4.56 -4.24 -2.28
N VAL A 391 3.39 -4.88 -2.33
CA VAL A 391 2.96 -5.74 -3.43
C VAL A 391 1.93 -5.03 -4.27
N GLU A 392 2.06 -5.15 -5.60
CA GLU A 392 1.12 -4.60 -6.56
C GLU A 392 0.78 -5.62 -7.64
N VAL A 393 -0.50 -5.84 -7.87
CA VAL A 393 -1.02 -6.82 -8.82
C VAL A 393 -1.57 -6.12 -10.05
N SER A 394 -1.14 -6.57 -11.24
CA SER A 394 -1.71 -6.09 -12.50
C SER A 394 -3.19 -6.45 -12.62
N ARG A 395 -3.97 -5.64 -13.35
CA ARG A 395 -5.42 -5.84 -13.52
C ARG A 395 -5.80 -7.19 -14.09
N ASP A 396 -4.92 -7.83 -14.88
CA ASP A 396 -5.14 -9.18 -15.39
C ASP A 396 -4.86 -10.30 -14.36
N GLY A 397 -4.35 -9.93 -13.16
CA GLY A 397 -4.02 -10.85 -12.08
C GLY A 397 -2.81 -11.77 -12.34
N ARG A 398 -2.01 -11.51 -13.38
CA ARG A 398 -0.95 -12.41 -13.85
C ARG A 398 0.45 -11.95 -13.50
N ARG A 399 0.64 -10.67 -13.23
CA ARG A 399 1.94 -10.07 -12.94
C ARG A 399 1.88 -9.42 -11.59
N ILE A 400 2.75 -9.86 -10.70
CA ILE A 400 2.85 -9.37 -9.35
C ILE A 400 4.21 -8.70 -9.20
N TYR A 401 4.23 -7.46 -8.77
CA TYR A 401 5.42 -6.67 -8.54
C TYR A 401 5.55 -6.39 -7.06
N PHE A 402 6.76 -6.34 -6.53
CA PHE A 402 6.98 -5.89 -5.18
C PHE A 402 8.37 -5.29 -4.97
N THR A 403 8.45 -4.42 -3.98
CA THR A 403 9.65 -3.70 -3.52
C THR A 403 10.07 -4.22 -2.15
N ASN A 404 11.17 -3.68 -1.59
CA ASN A 404 11.75 -4.27 -0.37
C ASN A 404 11.93 -3.32 0.82
N SER A 405 11.58 -2.05 0.72
CA SER A 405 11.75 -1.10 1.82
C SER A 405 10.43 -0.79 2.49
N LEU A 406 10.41 -0.80 3.83
CA LEU A 406 9.23 -0.43 4.62
C LEU A 406 9.24 1.06 4.97
N TYR A 407 10.23 1.54 5.73
CA TYR A 407 10.29 2.91 6.22
C TYR A 407 11.71 3.27 6.66
N GLY A 408 12.20 4.43 6.25
CA GLY A 408 13.60 4.81 6.42
C GLY A 408 14.15 4.78 7.84
N ALA A 409 13.31 4.97 8.86
CA ALA A 409 13.70 4.88 10.26
C ALA A 409 13.46 3.48 10.88
N ILE A 410 12.61 2.65 10.27
CA ILE A 410 12.28 1.30 10.76
C ILE A 410 13.19 0.26 10.13
N ASP A 411 13.50 0.38 8.84
CA ASP A 411 14.34 -0.56 8.12
C ASP A 411 15.66 -0.87 8.85
N PRO A 412 16.43 0.14 9.36
CA PRO A 412 17.68 -0.12 10.07
C PRO A 412 17.51 -0.86 11.40
N GLN A 413 16.33 -0.86 12.01
CA GLN A 413 16.07 -1.59 13.26
C GLN A 413 16.01 -3.09 13.04
N PHE A 414 15.65 -3.51 11.82
CA PHE A 414 15.49 -4.92 11.44
C PHE A 414 16.59 -5.42 10.51
N TYR A 415 17.23 -4.53 9.76
CA TYR A 415 18.29 -4.82 8.80
C TYR A 415 19.55 -4.03 9.17
N GLU A 416 20.32 -4.55 10.12
CA GLU A 416 21.57 -3.95 10.54
C GLU A 416 22.56 -3.83 9.36
N GLY A 417 23.11 -2.65 9.14
CA GLY A 417 23.97 -2.36 8.00
C GLY A 417 23.25 -1.95 6.72
N GLY A 418 21.91 -1.87 6.76
CA GLY A 418 21.08 -1.45 5.63
C GLY A 418 20.97 -2.51 4.54
N PHE A 419 20.31 -2.16 3.45
CA PHE A 419 20.19 -2.99 2.25
C PHE A 419 20.10 -2.11 1.00
N ASP A 420 20.40 -2.71 -0.15
CA ASP A 420 20.17 -2.08 -1.45
C ASP A 420 18.69 -2.24 -1.84
N GLY A 421 18.11 -1.19 -2.42
CA GLY A 421 16.74 -1.22 -2.91
C GLY A 421 16.61 -2.10 -4.15
N TRP A 422 15.53 -2.87 -4.23
CA TRP A 422 15.20 -3.66 -5.40
C TRP A 422 13.68 -3.78 -5.63
N MET A 423 13.31 -4.06 -6.88
CA MET A 423 11.97 -4.42 -7.30
C MET A 423 12.03 -5.67 -8.15
N VAL A 424 11.09 -6.59 -7.96
CA VAL A 424 11.00 -7.85 -8.70
C VAL A 424 9.59 -8.08 -9.22
N LYS A 425 9.48 -9.01 -10.16
CA LYS A 425 8.22 -9.46 -10.76
C LYS A 425 8.07 -10.96 -10.59
N LEU A 426 6.84 -11.38 -10.33
CA LEU A 426 6.39 -12.76 -10.41
C LEU A 426 5.35 -12.91 -11.52
N ASP A 427 5.34 -14.06 -12.14
CA ASP A 427 4.25 -14.52 -12.99
C ASP A 427 3.36 -15.46 -12.18
N ALA A 428 2.05 -15.14 -12.12
CA ALA A 428 1.04 -15.94 -11.43
C ALA A 428 0.29 -16.86 -12.40
N GLY A 429 0.11 -18.10 -11.98
CA GLY A 429 -0.68 -19.07 -12.72
C GLY A 429 -2.20 -18.82 -12.60
N PRO A 430 -2.99 -19.15 -13.61
CA PRO A 430 -4.45 -18.94 -13.60
C PRO A 430 -5.19 -19.79 -12.54
N ASN A 431 -4.56 -20.85 -12.06
CA ASN A 431 -5.09 -21.74 -11.03
C ASN A 431 -4.29 -21.69 -9.72
N GLY A 432 -3.55 -20.61 -9.52
CA GLY A 432 -2.61 -20.43 -8.41
C GLY A 432 -1.19 -20.86 -8.77
N GLY A 433 -0.27 -20.58 -7.85
CA GLY A 433 1.17 -20.71 -8.05
C GLY A 433 1.79 -19.41 -8.58
N MET A 434 3.05 -19.20 -8.21
CA MET A 434 3.84 -18.03 -8.59
C MET A 434 5.28 -18.44 -8.86
N ALA A 435 5.91 -17.77 -9.82
CA ALA A 435 7.32 -17.94 -10.11
C ALA A 435 7.98 -16.60 -10.42
N PHE A 436 9.24 -16.40 -10.01
CA PHE A 436 10.00 -15.22 -10.41
C PHE A 436 10.17 -15.18 -11.92
N ASP A 437 9.98 -14.00 -12.51
CA ASP A 437 10.51 -13.72 -13.83
C ASP A 437 12.04 -13.51 -13.71
N PRO A 438 12.87 -14.45 -14.19
CA PRO A 438 14.32 -14.37 -14.01
C PRO A 438 14.97 -13.18 -14.74
N LYS A 439 14.23 -12.53 -15.62
CA LYS A 439 14.70 -11.35 -16.37
C LYS A 439 14.29 -10.04 -15.70
N PHE A 440 13.40 -10.08 -14.70
CA PHE A 440 12.91 -8.87 -14.04
C PHE A 440 13.49 -8.71 -12.65
N PHE A 441 14.63 -8.06 -12.58
CA PHE A 441 15.25 -7.59 -11.34
C PHE A 441 15.72 -6.16 -11.54
N VAL A 442 15.10 -5.22 -10.85
CA VAL A 442 15.46 -3.80 -10.90
C VAL A 442 16.26 -3.48 -9.64
N GLU A 443 17.51 -3.10 -9.81
CA GLU A 443 18.38 -2.63 -8.74
C GLU A 443 18.23 -1.11 -8.62
N TRP A 444 18.03 -0.60 -7.42
CA TRP A 444 17.90 0.83 -7.18
C TRP A 444 19.27 1.51 -7.03
N PRO A 445 19.40 2.76 -7.46
CA PRO A 445 20.60 3.56 -7.20
C PRO A 445 20.89 3.65 -5.70
N LYS A 446 22.14 3.50 -5.31
CA LYS A 446 22.57 3.58 -3.91
C LYS A 446 22.09 4.85 -3.22
N GLY A 447 21.57 4.71 -2.00
CA GLY A 447 21.02 5.80 -1.20
C GLY A 447 19.58 6.16 -1.56
N ARG A 448 18.90 5.33 -2.36
CA ARG A 448 17.44 5.41 -2.57
C ARG A 448 16.83 4.04 -2.37
N LEU A 449 15.68 4.02 -1.69
CA LEU A 449 14.92 2.81 -1.42
C LEU A 449 13.54 2.91 -2.08
N PRO A 450 13.09 1.85 -2.78
CA PRO A 450 11.77 1.83 -3.40
C PRO A 450 10.69 1.43 -2.38
N HIS A 451 9.51 2.05 -2.50
CA HIS A 451 8.34 1.71 -1.69
C HIS A 451 7.14 1.36 -2.58
N GLN A 452 6.05 2.13 -2.54
CA GLN A 452 4.85 1.81 -3.29
C GLN A 452 5.06 1.86 -4.80
N ILE A 453 4.33 0.98 -5.48
CA ILE A 453 4.23 0.87 -6.93
C ILE A 453 2.83 1.33 -7.36
N ARG A 454 2.72 2.00 -8.51
CA ARG A 454 1.46 2.20 -9.25
C ARG A 454 1.66 1.89 -10.72
N LEU A 455 0.78 1.10 -11.30
CA LEU A 455 0.88 0.76 -12.71
C LEU A 455 0.20 1.82 -13.58
N GLN A 456 0.78 2.06 -14.75
CA GLN A 456 0.20 2.99 -15.74
C GLN A 456 -1.19 2.50 -16.17
N GLY A 457 -2.20 3.36 -16.07
CA GLY A 457 -3.58 3.02 -16.40
C GLY A 457 -4.34 2.26 -15.31
N GLY A 458 -3.70 2.00 -14.16
CA GLY A 458 -4.29 1.37 -12.97
C GLY A 458 -3.86 -0.08 -12.75
N ASP A 459 -4.07 -0.54 -11.54
CA ASP A 459 -3.72 -1.85 -10.99
C ASP A 459 -4.88 -2.38 -10.13
N CYS A 460 -4.69 -3.48 -9.41
CA CYS A 460 -5.74 -4.04 -8.56
C CYS A 460 -6.05 -3.17 -7.34
N SER A 461 -5.11 -2.32 -6.92
CA SER A 461 -5.28 -1.46 -5.76
C SER A 461 -5.62 0.01 -6.10
N SER A 462 -5.82 0.36 -7.39
CA SER A 462 -6.09 1.74 -7.83
C SER A 462 -7.56 2.11 -7.85
N ASP A 463 -8.46 1.14 -8.08
CA ASP A 463 -9.84 1.41 -8.47
C ASP A 463 -10.86 0.85 -7.47
N SER A 464 -11.96 1.59 -7.32
CA SER A 464 -13.19 1.10 -6.70
C SER A 464 -14.30 1.06 -7.76
N TYR A 465 -15.21 0.11 -7.62
CA TYR A 465 -16.25 -0.15 -8.61
C TYR A 465 -17.65 -0.06 -8.01
N CYS A 466 -18.60 0.45 -8.81
CA CYS A 466 -20.03 0.47 -8.48
C CYS A 466 -20.82 -0.64 -9.18
N TYR A 467 -20.22 -1.31 -10.14
CA TYR A 467 -20.85 -2.39 -10.91
C TYR A 467 -20.05 -3.68 -10.77
N PRO A 468 -20.74 -4.86 -10.75
CA PRO A 468 -20.10 -6.17 -10.63
C PRO A 468 -19.40 -6.67 -11.89
#